data_3825ca1aab809730955b1545fd8f3278
#
_entry.id   3825ca1aab809730955b1545fd8f3278
#
_cell.length_a   1.000
_cell.length_b   1.000
_cell.length_c   1.000
_cell.angle_alpha   90.00
_cell.angle_beta   90.00
_cell.angle_gamma   90.00
#
_symmetry.space_group_name_H-M   'P 1'
#
loop_
_entity.id
_entity.type
_entity.pdbx_description
1 polymer ?
#
loop_
_entity_poly.entity_id
_entity_poly.type
_entity_poly.pdbx_seq_one_letter_code
_entity_poly.pdbx_strand_id
1 'polypeptide(L)'
;TGGYPALVKLMDAMHEDGDILTLHDNYHDLYFDSPDYDDSFRIYDRDGNPYYMAVWAGGKQSYLTARMAPVFFERNLNLLKGHGVISDGVYCDVFTCNPQDENFNPCDLQDRTQCARYRNMTFDVFNNRGGMTSSEEVNGFAVNHVDTCHYAPYPFMMKKDGNQAGLPIPFFNLVFHDCVVIPWM
;
A
#
# COMPACT_ATOMS: atom_id res chain seq x y z
N THR A 1 -9.69 18.76 -12.80
CA THR A 1 -8.86 17.57 -12.99
C THR A 1 -9.09 16.82 -14.30
N GLY A 2 -10.18 16.92 -15.03
CA GLY A 2 -10.38 16.34 -16.36
C GLY A 2 -10.80 14.86 -16.42
N GLY A 3 -10.82 14.14 -15.31
CA GLY A 3 -11.28 12.74 -15.23
C GLY A 3 -10.47 11.74 -16.07
N TYR A 4 -11.05 10.59 -16.38
CA TYR A 4 -10.39 9.53 -17.15
C TYR A 4 -9.85 9.98 -18.52
N PRO A 5 -10.55 10.80 -19.32
CA PRO A 5 -10.01 11.24 -20.61
C PRO A 5 -8.70 12.06 -20.49
N ALA A 6 -8.55 12.84 -19.43
CA ALA A 6 -7.31 13.58 -19.20
C ALA A 6 -6.18 12.65 -18.71
N LEU A 7 -6.51 11.64 -17.91
CA LEU A 7 -5.55 10.65 -17.46
C LEU A 7 -5.02 9.80 -18.63
N VAL A 8 -5.89 9.39 -19.56
CA VAL A 8 -5.49 8.70 -20.80
C VAL A 8 -4.53 9.56 -21.62
N LYS A 9 -4.85 10.85 -21.83
CA LYS A 9 -3.96 11.77 -22.57
C LYS A 9 -2.60 11.96 -21.88
N LEU A 10 -2.58 12.00 -20.54
CA LEU A 10 -1.33 12.07 -19.78
C LEU A 10 -0.51 10.79 -20.00
N MET A 11 -1.14 9.63 -19.89
CA MET A 11 -0.50 8.33 -20.11
C MET A 11 0.10 8.25 -21.52
N ASP A 12 -0.67 8.62 -22.55
CA ASP A 12 -0.20 8.61 -23.94
C ASP A 12 1.02 9.54 -24.12
N ALA A 13 0.98 10.75 -23.56
CA ALA A 13 2.09 11.70 -23.64
C ALA A 13 3.35 11.18 -22.93
N MET A 14 3.22 10.56 -21.77
CA MET A 14 4.36 9.95 -21.05
C MET A 14 4.96 8.80 -21.86
N HIS A 15 4.14 7.95 -22.47
CA HIS A 15 4.60 6.86 -23.32
C HIS A 15 5.30 7.37 -24.60
N GLU A 16 4.83 8.47 -25.20
CA GLU A 16 5.50 9.11 -26.35
C GLU A 16 6.91 9.61 -25.98
N ASP A 17 7.10 10.05 -24.73
CA ASP A 17 8.40 10.49 -24.21
C ASP A 17 9.28 9.32 -23.72
N GLY A 18 8.73 8.11 -23.68
CA GLY A 18 9.42 6.90 -23.17
C GLY A 18 9.37 6.75 -21.66
N ASP A 19 8.53 7.52 -21.01
CA ASP A 19 8.29 7.44 -19.55
C ASP A 19 7.20 6.43 -19.23
N ILE A 20 7.12 6.03 -17.94
CA ILE A 20 6.08 5.15 -17.41
C ILE A 20 5.16 5.91 -16.45
N LEU A 21 3.88 5.58 -16.47
CA LEU A 21 2.88 6.13 -15.55
C LEU A 21 2.56 5.14 -14.44
N THR A 22 2.88 5.51 -13.20
CA THR A 22 2.42 4.78 -12.02
C THR A 22 1.30 5.54 -11.31
N LEU A 23 0.28 4.83 -10.88
CA LEU A 23 -0.85 5.43 -10.17
C LEU A 23 -0.72 5.20 -8.67
N HIS A 24 -1.03 6.24 -7.89
CA HIS A 24 -1.09 6.16 -6.43
C HIS A 24 -2.45 5.64 -5.98
N ASP A 25 -2.45 4.66 -5.07
CA ASP A 25 -3.65 4.12 -4.45
C ASP A 25 -3.38 3.72 -2.99
N ASN A 26 -4.43 3.50 -2.20
CA ASN A 26 -4.34 3.12 -0.80
C ASN A 26 -5.39 2.04 -0.50
N TYR A 27 -4.96 0.88 0.01
CA TYR A 27 -5.79 -0.26 0.37
C TYR A 27 -5.63 -0.65 1.85
N HIS A 28 -5.22 0.30 2.67
CA HIS A 28 -5.11 0.15 4.12
C HIS A 28 -6.15 1.02 4.85
N ASP A 29 -6.40 2.22 4.34
CA ASP A 29 -7.37 3.14 4.92
C ASP A 29 -8.79 2.85 4.44
N LEU A 30 -9.74 2.84 5.37
CA LEU A 30 -11.17 2.66 5.08
C LEU A 30 -11.92 3.89 5.59
N TYR A 31 -12.26 4.80 4.69
CA TYR A 31 -13.01 6.02 5.01
C TYR A 31 -14.49 5.74 5.17
N PHE A 32 -15.12 6.34 6.20
CA PHE A 32 -16.54 6.12 6.50
C PHE A 32 -17.52 6.71 5.49
N ASP A 33 -17.09 7.66 4.70
CA ASP A 33 -17.85 8.27 3.61
C ASP A 33 -17.56 7.64 2.23
N SER A 34 -16.71 6.62 2.21
CA SER A 34 -16.49 5.83 0.99
C SER A 34 -17.78 5.12 0.56
N PRO A 35 -18.12 5.12 -0.73
CA PRO A 35 -19.26 4.34 -1.24
C PRO A 35 -19.09 2.83 -1.04
N ASP A 36 -17.87 2.39 -0.81
CA ASP A 36 -17.52 0.98 -0.56
C ASP A 36 -17.44 0.65 0.94
N TYR A 37 -17.78 1.61 1.82
CA TYR A 37 -17.69 1.38 3.25
C TYR A 37 -18.67 0.30 3.71
N ASP A 38 -18.15 -0.65 4.47
CA ASP A 38 -18.92 -1.64 5.20
C ASP A 38 -18.20 -1.94 6.52
N ASP A 39 -18.93 -1.99 7.62
CA ASP A 39 -18.35 -2.29 8.94
C ASP A 39 -17.67 -3.66 9.00
N SER A 40 -18.11 -4.63 8.19
CA SER A 40 -17.50 -5.96 8.09
C SER A 40 -16.09 -5.94 7.49
N PHE A 41 -15.72 -4.84 6.83
CA PHE A 41 -14.38 -4.66 6.26
C PHE A 41 -13.38 -4.01 7.21
N ARG A 42 -13.83 -3.64 8.42
CA ARG A 42 -12.95 -3.04 9.43
C ARG A 42 -12.16 -4.10 10.18
N ILE A 43 -11.03 -3.68 10.70
CA ILE A 43 -10.24 -4.44 11.67
C ILE A 43 -10.81 -4.22 13.08
N TYR A 44 -10.94 -5.29 13.84
CA TYR A 44 -11.38 -5.28 15.24
C TYR A 44 -10.29 -5.82 16.16
N ASP A 45 -10.21 -5.24 17.36
CA ASP A 45 -9.34 -5.73 18.44
C ASP A 45 -9.93 -6.97 19.14
N ARG A 46 -9.22 -7.50 20.13
CA ARG A 46 -9.63 -8.69 20.90
C ARG A 46 -10.88 -8.47 21.75
N ASP A 47 -11.20 -7.22 22.06
CA ASP A 47 -12.36 -6.84 22.86
C ASP A 47 -13.58 -6.57 21.97
N GLY A 48 -13.46 -6.70 20.67
CA GLY A 48 -14.52 -6.49 19.69
C GLY A 48 -14.75 -5.01 19.36
N ASN A 49 -13.81 -4.13 19.67
CA ASN A 49 -13.86 -2.74 19.27
C ASN A 49 -13.15 -2.54 17.94
N PRO A 50 -13.56 -1.54 17.13
CA PRO A 50 -12.78 -1.12 15.98
C PRO A 50 -11.34 -0.78 16.39
N TYR A 51 -10.39 -1.47 15.79
CA TYR A 51 -8.98 -1.38 16.18
C TYR A 51 -8.41 0.03 16.02
N TYR A 52 -8.81 0.73 14.97
CA TYR A 52 -8.31 2.04 14.66
C TYR A 52 -9.43 2.99 14.25
N MET A 53 -9.36 4.20 14.77
CA MET A 53 -10.27 5.29 14.45
C MET A 53 -9.48 6.60 14.43
N ALA A 54 -9.38 7.25 13.28
CA ALA A 54 -8.67 8.52 13.13
C ALA A 54 -9.40 9.48 12.18
N VAL A 55 -8.83 10.66 12.07
CA VAL A 55 -9.19 11.65 11.04
C VAL A 55 -7.94 11.97 10.25
N TRP A 56 -7.98 11.76 8.96
CA TRP A 56 -6.91 12.09 8.03
C TRP A 56 -7.42 12.99 6.91
N ALA A 57 -6.62 13.22 5.88
CA ALA A 57 -6.95 14.15 4.80
C ALA A 57 -8.30 13.88 4.11
N GLY A 58 -8.72 12.62 3.99
CA GLY A 58 -10.00 12.19 3.42
C GLY A 58 -11.18 12.21 4.41
N GLY A 59 -10.95 12.47 5.69
CA GLY A 59 -12.01 12.46 6.71
C GLY A 59 -11.81 11.40 7.79
N LYS A 60 -12.91 10.93 8.40
CA LYS A 60 -12.87 9.85 9.39
C LYS A 60 -12.58 8.52 8.73
N GLN A 61 -11.67 7.77 9.31
CA GLN A 61 -11.24 6.47 8.77
C GLN A 61 -11.05 5.42 9.85
N SER A 62 -11.07 4.18 9.44
CA SER A 62 -10.61 2.98 10.13
C SER A 62 -9.59 2.25 9.25
N TYR A 63 -9.12 1.08 9.65
CA TYR A 63 -8.31 0.23 8.79
C TYR A 63 -9.17 -0.82 8.08
N LEU A 64 -8.87 -0.99 6.79
CA LEU A 64 -9.43 -2.05 5.94
C LEU A 64 -8.77 -3.39 6.31
N THR A 65 -9.58 -4.45 6.45
CA THR A 65 -9.00 -5.80 6.55
C THR A 65 -8.19 -6.13 5.30
N ALA A 66 -6.97 -6.61 5.48
CA ALA A 66 -6.06 -6.87 4.37
C ALA A 66 -6.60 -7.88 3.34
N ARG A 67 -7.51 -8.76 3.77
CA ARG A 67 -8.21 -9.71 2.88
C ARG A 67 -8.95 -9.03 1.74
N MET A 68 -9.47 -7.83 1.96
CA MET A 68 -10.22 -7.08 0.95
C MET A 68 -9.32 -6.28 -0.01
N ALA A 69 -8.08 -6.03 0.35
CA ALA A 69 -7.17 -5.25 -0.47
C ALA A 69 -6.99 -5.80 -1.91
N PRO A 70 -6.64 -7.08 -2.14
CA PRO A 70 -6.51 -7.60 -3.50
C PRO A 70 -7.84 -7.58 -4.28
N VAL A 71 -8.98 -7.73 -3.59
CA VAL A 71 -10.32 -7.70 -4.22
C VAL A 71 -10.64 -6.31 -4.76
N PHE A 72 -10.44 -5.27 -3.93
CA PHE A 72 -10.69 -3.89 -4.35
C PHE A 72 -9.66 -3.43 -5.37
N PHE A 73 -8.41 -3.84 -5.22
CA PHE A 73 -7.36 -3.51 -6.17
C PHE A 73 -7.67 -4.05 -7.57
N GLU A 74 -8.00 -5.34 -7.68
CA GLU A 74 -8.36 -5.95 -8.96
C GLU A 74 -9.60 -5.29 -9.59
N ARG A 75 -10.64 -5.02 -8.79
CA ARG A 75 -11.83 -4.29 -9.24
C ARG A 75 -11.46 -2.92 -9.80
N ASN A 76 -10.64 -2.15 -9.08
CA ASN A 76 -10.25 -0.79 -9.47
C ASN A 76 -9.41 -0.79 -10.76
N LEU A 77 -8.47 -1.73 -10.89
CA LEU A 77 -7.71 -1.90 -12.14
C LEU A 77 -8.61 -2.22 -13.34
N ASN A 78 -9.61 -3.08 -13.14
CA ASN A 78 -10.57 -3.42 -14.20
C ASN A 78 -11.46 -2.22 -14.56
N LEU A 79 -11.85 -1.40 -13.58
CA LEU A 79 -12.58 -0.16 -13.80
C LEU A 79 -11.75 0.84 -14.61
N LEU A 80 -10.50 1.07 -14.22
CA LEU A 80 -9.56 1.94 -14.94
C LEU A 80 -9.37 1.49 -16.39
N LYS A 81 -9.14 0.19 -16.59
CA LYS A 81 -9.03 -0.42 -17.93
C LYS A 81 -10.28 -0.22 -18.76
N GLY A 82 -11.47 -0.32 -18.16
CA GLY A 82 -12.75 -0.04 -18.81
C GLY A 82 -12.89 1.40 -19.31
N HIS A 83 -12.16 2.32 -18.71
CA HIS A 83 -12.07 3.74 -19.12
C HIS A 83 -10.85 4.06 -19.99
N GLY A 84 -10.11 3.05 -20.46
CA GLY A 84 -8.94 3.20 -21.31
C GLY A 84 -7.66 3.55 -20.56
N VAL A 85 -7.66 3.54 -19.23
CA VAL A 85 -6.47 3.79 -18.41
C VAL A 85 -5.76 2.44 -18.14
N ILE A 86 -4.56 2.31 -18.67
CA ILE A 86 -3.69 1.15 -18.48
C ILE A 86 -2.38 1.68 -17.89
N SER A 87 -2.29 1.70 -16.56
CA SER A 87 -1.07 2.14 -15.88
C SER A 87 0.04 1.10 -16.00
N ASP A 88 1.29 1.57 -16.05
CA ASP A 88 2.48 0.73 -16.10
C ASP A 88 2.88 0.26 -14.70
N GLY A 89 2.41 0.94 -13.67
CA GLY A 89 2.72 0.61 -12.29
C GLY A 89 1.68 1.12 -11.30
N VAL A 90 1.86 0.70 -10.06
CA VAL A 90 1.06 1.16 -8.92
C VAL A 90 1.97 1.49 -7.74
N TYR A 91 1.63 2.57 -7.05
CA TYR A 91 2.15 2.90 -5.73
C TYR A 91 1.07 2.65 -4.70
N CYS A 92 1.25 1.64 -3.85
CA CYS A 92 0.35 1.35 -2.74
C CYS A 92 0.84 2.07 -1.49
N ASP A 93 0.17 3.16 -1.14
CA ASP A 93 0.51 3.99 0.00
C ASP A 93 0.36 3.26 1.33
N VAL A 94 1.24 3.52 2.28
CA VAL A 94 1.33 2.96 3.66
C VAL A 94 1.34 1.43 3.75
N PHE A 95 1.41 0.73 2.64
CA PHE A 95 1.09 -0.69 2.58
C PHE A 95 2.20 -1.59 3.10
N THR A 96 3.44 -1.13 3.01
CA THR A 96 4.64 -1.83 3.51
C THR A 96 5.25 -1.18 4.74
N CYS A 97 4.98 0.09 5.03
CA CYS A 97 5.49 0.77 6.22
C CYS A 97 4.70 0.45 7.49
N ASN A 98 3.39 0.21 7.37
CA ASN A 98 2.57 -0.16 8.52
C ASN A 98 2.80 -1.61 8.95
N PRO A 99 2.84 -1.89 10.26
CA PRO A 99 2.88 -3.26 10.78
C PRO A 99 1.75 -4.12 10.20
N GLN A 100 1.96 -5.43 10.19
CA GLN A 100 0.90 -6.36 9.84
C GLN A 100 -0.18 -6.36 10.92
N ASP A 101 -1.42 -6.15 10.50
CA ASP A 101 -2.57 -6.08 11.39
C ASP A 101 -3.08 -7.49 11.76
N GLU A 102 -3.60 -7.60 12.97
CA GLU A 102 -4.44 -8.73 13.38
C GLU A 102 -5.91 -8.27 13.35
N ASN A 103 -6.81 -9.11 12.88
CA ASN A 103 -8.25 -8.85 12.92
C ASN A 103 -8.94 -9.92 13.75
N PHE A 104 -9.64 -9.51 14.79
CA PHE A 104 -10.38 -10.40 15.70
C PHE A 104 -11.87 -10.45 15.40
N ASN A 105 -12.32 -9.91 14.27
CA ASN A 105 -13.70 -10.09 13.82
C ASN A 105 -13.99 -11.59 13.63
N PRO A 106 -14.98 -12.19 14.33
CA PRO A 106 -15.27 -13.63 14.21
C PRO A 106 -15.61 -14.08 12.79
N CYS A 107 -16.11 -13.17 11.93
CA CYS A 107 -16.42 -13.44 10.55
C CYS A 107 -15.23 -13.25 9.60
N ASP A 108 -14.13 -12.69 10.09
CA ASP A 108 -12.94 -12.37 9.31
C ASP A 108 -11.67 -12.39 10.18
N LEU A 109 -11.43 -13.50 10.85
CA LEU A 109 -10.22 -13.68 11.66
C LEU A 109 -8.98 -13.65 10.78
N GLN A 110 -8.02 -12.82 11.16
CA GLN A 110 -6.78 -12.65 10.43
C GLN A 110 -5.59 -12.49 11.40
N ASP A 111 -4.59 -13.30 11.24
CA ASP A 111 -3.30 -13.10 11.90
C ASP A 111 -2.34 -12.24 11.05
N ARG A 112 -1.18 -11.89 11.62
CA ARG A 112 -0.17 -11.07 10.94
C ARG A 112 0.40 -11.74 9.68
N THR A 113 0.51 -13.06 9.67
CA THR A 113 1.00 -13.82 8.51
C THR A 113 -0.02 -13.75 7.37
N GLN A 114 -1.29 -13.88 7.70
CA GLN A 114 -2.38 -13.72 6.74
C GLN A 114 -2.46 -12.29 6.21
N CYS A 115 -2.29 -11.28 7.07
CA CYS A 115 -2.20 -9.89 6.66
C CYS A 115 -1.07 -9.67 5.64
N ALA A 116 0.15 -10.10 5.97
CA ALA A 116 1.29 -10.02 5.05
C ALA A 116 0.99 -10.72 3.71
N ARG A 117 0.39 -11.92 3.76
CA ARG A 117 0.01 -12.66 2.56
C ARG A 117 -0.99 -11.89 1.69
N TYR A 118 -2.02 -11.30 2.27
CA TYR A 118 -3.01 -10.54 1.50
C TYR A 118 -2.42 -9.26 0.90
N ARG A 119 -1.55 -8.56 1.65
CA ARG A 119 -0.82 -7.40 1.11
C ARG A 119 0.06 -7.81 -0.08
N ASN A 120 0.80 -8.91 0.03
CA ASN A 120 1.60 -9.45 -1.06
C ASN A 120 0.75 -9.88 -2.26
N MET A 121 -0.39 -10.55 -2.03
CA MET A 121 -1.34 -10.87 -3.09
C MET A 121 -1.84 -9.63 -3.85
N THR A 122 -1.96 -8.48 -3.18
CA THR A 122 -2.33 -7.22 -3.83
C THR A 122 -1.26 -6.80 -4.85
N PHE A 123 0.01 -6.84 -4.47
CA PHE A 123 1.11 -6.59 -5.41
C PHE A 123 1.13 -7.61 -6.55
N ASP A 124 0.94 -8.90 -6.24
CA ASP A 124 0.96 -9.98 -7.23
C ASP A 124 -0.11 -9.83 -8.30
N VAL A 125 -1.26 -9.24 -7.98
CA VAL A 125 -2.30 -8.92 -8.99
C VAL A 125 -1.71 -8.05 -10.11
N PHE A 126 -0.82 -7.11 -9.78
CA PHE A 126 -0.20 -6.21 -10.74
C PHE A 126 1.05 -6.83 -11.38
N ASN A 127 1.92 -7.46 -10.58
CA ASN A 127 3.12 -8.14 -11.07
C ASN A 127 2.79 -9.20 -12.12
N ASN A 128 1.73 -9.97 -11.90
CA ASN A 128 1.25 -10.98 -12.86
C ASN A 128 0.77 -10.38 -14.19
N ARG A 129 0.55 -9.07 -14.25
CA ARG A 129 0.21 -8.32 -15.48
C ARG A 129 1.43 -7.69 -16.15
N GLY A 130 2.62 -7.88 -15.57
CA GLY A 130 3.88 -7.33 -16.07
C GLY A 130 4.10 -5.85 -15.74
N GLY A 131 3.37 -5.31 -14.76
CA GLY A 131 3.51 -3.92 -14.32
C GLY A 131 4.46 -3.79 -13.12
N MET A 132 4.89 -2.56 -12.85
CA MET A 132 5.78 -2.21 -11.75
C MET A 132 5.00 -1.95 -10.47
N THR A 133 5.47 -2.49 -9.35
CA THR A 133 4.87 -2.29 -8.03
C THR A 133 5.76 -1.46 -7.12
N SER A 134 5.14 -0.59 -6.35
CA SER A 134 5.83 0.25 -5.39
C SER A 134 5.01 0.53 -4.13
N SER A 135 5.71 0.97 -3.08
CA SER A 135 5.08 1.36 -1.82
C SER A 135 5.93 2.40 -1.09
N GLU A 136 5.46 2.88 0.05
CA GLU A 136 6.10 3.96 0.81
C GLU A 136 7.45 3.53 1.38
N GLU A 137 7.46 2.49 2.19
CA GLU A 137 8.66 1.91 2.82
C GLU A 137 8.69 0.43 2.52
N VAL A 138 9.87 -0.15 2.41
CA VAL A 138 9.99 -1.59 2.23
C VAL A 138 10.37 -2.29 3.53
N ASN A 139 9.84 -3.49 3.73
CA ASN A 139 10.29 -4.39 4.78
C ASN A 139 10.34 -5.84 4.30
N GLY A 140 10.91 -6.73 5.12
CA GLY A 140 11.29 -8.08 4.71
C GLY A 140 10.12 -8.95 4.20
N PHE A 141 8.86 -8.68 4.57
CA PHE A 141 7.74 -9.50 4.09
C PHE A 141 7.35 -9.21 2.64
N ALA A 142 7.67 -8.01 2.12
CA ALA A 142 7.23 -7.54 0.82
C ALA A 142 8.35 -7.55 -0.25
N VAL A 143 9.59 -7.81 0.14
CA VAL A 143 10.78 -7.68 -0.72
C VAL A 143 10.69 -8.43 -2.05
N ASN A 144 9.99 -9.56 -2.09
CA ASN A 144 9.81 -10.35 -3.31
C ASN A 144 8.58 -9.94 -4.15
N HIS A 145 7.86 -8.91 -3.73
CA HIS A 145 6.58 -8.51 -4.30
C HIS A 145 6.54 -7.05 -4.74
N VAL A 146 7.59 -6.28 -4.42
CA VAL A 146 7.71 -4.86 -4.80
C VAL A 146 8.99 -4.63 -5.58
N ASP A 147 8.91 -3.81 -6.62
CA ASP A 147 10.07 -3.45 -7.46
C ASP A 147 10.79 -2.22 -6.91
N THR A 148 10.04 -1.26 -6.36
CA THR A 148 10.61 -0.03 -5.81
C THR A 148 9.86 0.43 -4.57
N CYS A 149 10.57 1.09 -3.67
CA CYS A 149 9.98 1.77 -2.51
C CYS A 149 10.61 3.14 -2.36
N HIS A 150 9.87 4.10 -1.81
CA HIS A 150 10.40 5.46 -1.65
C HIS A 150 11.61 5.48 -0.75
N TYR A 151 11.62 4.72 0.34
CA TYR A 151 12.73 4.61 1.27
C TYR A 151 12.77 3.23 1.93
N ALA A 152 13.93 2.90 2.49
CA ALA A 152 14.11 1.75 3.36
C ALA A 152 13.78 2.11 4.81
N PRO A 153 13.55 1.12 5.68
CA PRO A 153 13.36 1.38 7.10
C PRO A 153 14.51 2.22 7.69
N TYR A 154 14.19 3.42 8.15
CA TYR A 154 15.13 4.27 8.86
C TYR A 154 14.95 4.11 10.36
N PRO A 155 15.91 3.56 11.06
CA PRO A 155 15.84 3.48 12.51
C PRO A 155 16.17 4.83 13.18
N PHE A 156 15.58 5.91 12.71
CA PHE A 156 15.64 7.19 13.41
C PHE A 156 14.67 7.23 14.57
N MET A 157 14.95 6.47 15.60
CA MET A 157 14.24 6.64 16.85
C MET A 157 14.78 7.88 17.57
N MET A 158 14.27 9.05 17.18
CA MET A 158 14.49 10.28 17.95
C MET A 158 13.58 10.26 19.16
N LYS A 159 14.16 10.42 20.36
CA LYS A 159 13.37 10.70 21.56
C LYS A 159 12.73 12.08 21.45
N LYS A 160 11.67 12.32 22.22
CA LYS A 160 11.00 13.64 22.29
C LYS A 160 11.91 14.81 22.66
N ASP A 161 13.03 14.55 23.32
CA ASP A 161 14.07 15.53 23.69
C ASP A 161 15.12 15.74 22.59
N GLY A 162 14.95 15.12 21.42
CA GLY A 162 15.88 15.21 20.31
C GLY A 162 17.08 14.27 20.39
N ASN A 163 17.20 13.46 21.44
CA ASN A 163 18.29 12.50 21.57
C ASN A 163 18.01 11.25 20.74
N GLN A 164 19.04 10.74 20.08
CA GLN A 164 18.97 9.50 19.32
C GLN A 164 18.89 8.28 20.26
N ALA A 165 17.95 7.37 20.00
CA ALA A 165 17.78 6.14 20.78
C ALA A 165 18.50 4.96 20.10
N GLY A 166 19.83 4.94 20.16
CA GLY A 166 20.66 3.87 19.59
C GLY A 166 21.42 4.31 18.33
N LEU A 167 22.16 3.39 17.75
CA LEU A 167 22.88 3.59 16.49
C LEU A 167 22.09 2.93 15.34
N PRO A 168 21.73 3.66 14.29
CA PRO A 168 21.08 3.07 13.14
C PRO A 168 22.06 2.15 12.40
N ILE A 169 21.61 0.94 12.12
CA ILE A 169 22.35 0.00 11.27
C ILE A 169 21.52 -0.17 10.00
N PRO A 170 22.05 0.10 8.81
CA PRO A 170 21.32 -0.04 7.54
C PRO A 170 21.21 -1.51 7.14
N PHE A 171 20.73 -2.35 8.06
CA PHE A 171 20.71 -3.80 7.92
C PHE A 171 19.85 -4.26 6.76
N PHE A 172 18.70 -3.62 6.56
CA PHE A 172 17.82 -3.93 5.44
C PHE A 172 18.55 -3.73 4.11
N ASN A 173 19.21 -2.58 3.94
CA ASN A 173 19.93 -2.25 2.71
C ASN A 173 21.13 -3.17 2.49
N LEU A 174 21.81 -3.60 3.55
CA LEU A 174 22.93 -4.55 3.43
C LEU A 174 22.47 -5.92 2.92
N VAL A 175 21.25 -6.33 3.26
CA VAL A 175 20.71 -7.66 2.88
C VAL A 175 19.98 -7.62 1.55
N PHE A 176 19.23 -6.55 1.26
CA PHE A 176 18.27 -6.48 0.16
C PHE A 176 18.57 -5.39 -0.88
N HIS A 177 19.76 -4.79 -0.88
CA HIS A 177 20.10 -3.65 -1.75
C HIS A 177 19.99 -3.96 -3.26
N ASP A 178 20.04 -5.22 -3.64
CA ASP A 178 19.92 -5.70 -5.02
C ASP A 178 18.54 -6.27 -5.36
N CYS A 179 17.60 -6.25 -4.40
CA CYS A 179 16.27 -6.81 -4.58
C CYS A 179 15.19 -5.75 -4.87
N VAL A 180 15.35 -4.54 -4.35
CA VAL A 180 14.36 -3.47 -4.46
C VAL A 180 15.06 -2.14 -4.77
N VAL A 181 14.54 -1.38 -5.71
CA VAL A 181 15.03 -0.03 -6.01
C VAL A 181 14.53 0.94 -4.94
N ILE A 182 15.44 1.63 -4.27
CA ILE A 182 15.13 2.62 -3.22
C ILE A 182 15.73 3.95 -3.65
N PRO A 183 14.95 4.86 -4.26
CA PRO A 183 15.47 6.10 -4.83
C PRO A 183 15.80 7.15 -3.77
N TRP A 184 15.24 7.05 -2.56
CA TRP A 184 15.48 8.00 -1.48
C TRP A 184 16.28 7.36 -0.35
N MET A 185 17.26 8.09 0.12
CA MET A 185 18.06 7.75 1.29
C MET A 185 17.82 8.77 2.42
#